data_c932bba64b01345b5c22fdfa78c023b4
#
_entry.id   c932bba64b01345b5c22fdfa78c023b4
#
_cell.length_a   1.000
_cell.length_b   1.000
_cell.length_c   1.000
_cell.angle_alpha   90.00
_cell.angle_beta   90.00
_cell.angle_gamma   90.00
#
_symmetry.space_group_name_H-M   'P 1'
#
loop_
_entity.id
_entity.type
_entity.pdbx_description
1 polymer ?
#
loop_
_entity_poly.entity_id
_entity_poly.type
_entity_poly.pdbx_seq_one_letter_code
_entity_poly.pdbx_strand_id
1 'polypeptide(L)' 'MKEFKVTYFFDEVHYIRRFIHTKSQEEAEKLIQSERDQYISFQDSRGIYHELNTRGVRVIQLAEYHRVEKS' A
#
# COMPACT_ATOMS: atom_id res chain seq x y z
N MET A 1 2.38 -7.04 -15.24
CA MET A 1 1.59 -6.54 -14.12
C MET A 1 1.86 -5.08 -13.89
N LYS A 2 0.88 -4.36 -13.39
CA LYS A 2 1.04 -2.96 -13.03
C LYS A 2 1.49 -2.83 -11.58
N GLU A 3 2.24 -1.79 -11.30
CA GLU A 3 2.66 -1.49 -9.94
C GLU A 3 1.78 -0.40 -9.36
N PHE A 4 1.39 -0.58 -8.10
CA PHE A 4 0.55 0.39 -7.39
C PHE A 4 1.21 0.77 -6.09
N LYS A 5 1.09 2.05 -5.76
CA LYS A 5 1.55 2.58 -4.47
C LYS A 5 0.35 2.68 -3.55
N VAL A 6 0.46 2.04 -2.40
CA VAL A 6 -0.56 2.09 -1.35
C VAL A 6 0.02 2.90 -0.20
N THR A 7 -0.71 3.92 0.23
CA THR A 7 -0.29 4.75 1.36
C THR A 7 -1.31 4.61 2.47
N TYR A 8 -0.83 4.21 3.64
CA TYR A 8 -1.64 4.08 4.85
C TYR A 8 -1.37 5.27 5.75
N PHE A 9 -2.38 6.10 6.00
CA PHE A 9 -2.27 7.25 6.87
C PHE A 9 -2.86 6.93 8.25
N PHE A 10 -2.05 7.13 9.28
CA PHE A 10 -2.49 6.93 10.66
C PHE A 10 -2.98 8.24 11.26
N ASP A 11 -2.39 9.35 10.82
CA ASP A 11 -2.82 10.70 11.13
C ASP A 11 -2.32 11.65 10.01
N GLU A 12 -2.33 12.95 10.24
CA GLU A 12 -1.99 13.93 9.22
C GLU A 12 -0.52 13.89 8.80
N VAL A 13 0.36 13.37 9.66
CA VAL A 13 1.81 13.40 9.41
C VAL A 13 2.45 12.02 9.38
N HIS A 14 1.79 10.99 9.90
CA HIS A 14 2.35 9.65 9.96
C HIS A 14 1.72 8.75 8.90
N TYR A 15 2.55 8.22 8.03
CA TYR A 15 2.09 7.32 6.98
C TYR A 15 3.16 6.28 6.65
N ILE A 16 2.70 5.19 6.05
CA ILE A 16 3.57 4.11 5.56
C ILE A 16 3.17 3.81 4.13
N ARG A 17 4.15 3.61 3.27
CA ARG A 17 3.93 3.27 1.86
C ARG A 17 4.25 1.81 1.61
N ARG A 18 3.46 1.22 0.75
CA ARG A 18 3.62 -0.16 0.31
C ARG A 18 3.45 -0.21 -1.21
N PHE A 19 4.23 -1.05 -1.87
CA PHE A 19 4.08 -1.27 -3.30
C PHE A 19 3.56 -2.67 -3.55
N ILE A 20 2.54 -2.76 -4.39
CA ILE A 20 1.93 -4.03 -4.76
C ILE A 20 1.88 -4.15 -6.29
N HIS A 21 1.81 -5.37 -6.77
CA HIS A 21 1.73 -5.66 -8.21
C HIS A 21 0.47 -6.46 -8.47
N THR A 22 -0.41 -5.93 -9.33
CA THR A 22 -1.63 -6.60 -9.74
C THR A 22 -1.85 -6.37 -11.23
N LYS A 23 -2.79 -7.11 -11.80
CA LYS A 23 -3.11 -6.95 -13.22
C LYS A 23 -3.85 -5.66 -13.51
N SER A 24 -4.63 -5.16 -12.54
CA SER A 24 -5.46 -3.99 -12.72
C SER A 24 -5.65 -3.26 -11.40
N GLN A 25 -6.13 -2.02 -11.49
CA GLN A 25 -6.49 -1.25 -10.31
C GLN A 25 -7.62 -1.92 -9.54
N GLU A 26 -8.57 -2.53 -10.24
CA GLU A 26 -9.69 -3.23 -9.61
C GLU A 26 -9.18 -4.36 -8.71
N GLU A 27 -8.22 -5.14 -9.18
CA GLU A 27 -7.62 -6.19 -8.36
C GLU A 27 -6.88 -5.62 -7.16
N ALA A 28 -6.18 -4.50 -7.35
CA ALA A 28 -5.48 -3.83 -6.25
C ALA A 28 -6.48 -3.37 -5.19
N GLU A 29 -7.60 -2.79 -5.60
CA GLU A 29 -8.65 -2.35 -4.68
C GLU A 29 -9.22 -3.53 -3.91
N LYS A 30 -9.46 -4.65 -4.59
CA LYS A 30 -9.98 -5.86 -3.93
C LYS A 30 -9.00 -6.39 -2.89
N LEU A 31 -7.71 -6.37 -3.20
CA LEU A 31 -6.69 -6.79 -2.24
C LEU A 31 -6.74 -5.93 -0.99
N ILE A 32 -6.76 -4.61 -1.16
CA ILE A 32 -6.81 -3.67 -0.04
C ILE A 32 -8.08 -3.89 0.78
N GLN A 33 -9.22 -4.10 0.12
CA GLN A 33 -10.48 -4.35 0.81
C GLN A 33 -10.44 -5.65 1.61
N SER A 34 -9.78 -6.66 1.09
CA SER A 34 -9.67 -7.96 1.76
C SER A 34 -8.83 -7.89 3.04
N GLU A 35 -7.99 -6.87 3.17
CA GLU A 35 -7.10 -6.70 4.31
C GLU A 35 -7.67 -5.77 5.39
N ARG A 36 -8.90 -5.32 5.24
CA ARG A 36 -9.52 -4.45 6.24
C ARG A 36 -9.74 -5.18 7.55
N ASP A 37 -9.59 -4.43 8.65
CA ASP A 37 -9.81 -4.92 10.00
C ASP A 37 -8.93 -6.12 10.36
N GLN A 38 -7.73 -6.18 9.80
CA GLN A 38 -6.79 -7.27 10.00
C GLN A 38 -5.40 -6.73 10.29
N TYR A 39 -4.57 -7.58 10.90
CA TYR A 39 -3.15 -7.34 10.93
C TYR A 39 -2.56 -7.76 9.60
N ILE A 40 -1.76 -6.90 9.03
CA ILE A 40 -1.04 -7.20 7.79
C ILE A 40 0.45 -6.96 8.00
N SER A 41 1.27 -7.61 7.19
CA SER A 41 2.71 -7.42 7.23
C SER A 41 3.25 -7.32 5.82
N PHE A 42 4.29 -6.51 5.67
CA PHE A 42 4.95 -6.33 4.37
C PHE A 42 6.28 -5.64 4.58
N GLN A 43 7.11 -5.65 3.52
CA GLN A 43 8.32 -4.83 3.48
C GLN A 43 8.06 -3.61 2.59
N ASP A 44 8.56 -2.46 3.00
CA ASP A 44 8.45 -1.24 2.20
C ASP A 44 9.57 -1.20 1.14
N SER A 45 9.61 -0.10 0.38
CA SER A 45 10.59 0.05 -0.70
C SER A 45 12.03 0.12 -0.20
N ARG A 46 12.24 0.36 1.08
CA ARG A 46 13.57 0.39 1.71
C ARG A 46 13.94 -0.94 2.34
N GLY A 47 13.07 -1.95 2.23
CA GLY A 47 13.29 -3.26 2.83
C GLY A 47 12.94 -3.33 4.31
N ILE A 48 12.30 -2.32 4.86
CA ILE A 48 11.89 -2.31 6.27
C ILE A 48 10.61 -3.11 6.42
N TYR A 49 10.62 -4.07 7.35
CA TYR A 49 9.47 -4.89 7.64
C TYR A 49 8.49 -4.14 8.53
N HIS A 50 7.22 -4.16 8.14
CA HIS A 50 6.14 -3.52 8.89
C HIS A 50 5.07 -4.53 9.23
N GLU A 51 4.55 -4.43 10.44
CA GLU A 51 3.30 -5.07 10.83
C GLU A 51 2.35 -3.98 11.29
N LEU A 52 1.14 -3.97 10.80
CA LEU A 52 0.18 -2.96 11.20
C LEU A 52 -1.23 -3.54 11.30
N ASN A 53 -2.04 -2.90 12.13
CA ASN A 53 -3.46 -3.21 12.22
C ASN A 53 -4.21 -2.20 11.37
N THR A 54 -4.88 -2.68 10.33
CA THR A 54 -5.59 -1.79 9.41
C THR A 54 -6.75 -1.05 10.07
N ARG A 55 -7.22 -1.51 11.23
CA ARG A 55 -8.23 -0.77 12.00
C ARG A 55 -7.73 0.58 12.48
N GLY A 56 -6.43 0.73 12.69
CA GLY A 56 -5.85 2.00 13.12
C GLY A 56 -5.55 2.95 11.99
N VAL A 57 -5.76 2.55 10.76
CA VAL A 57 -5.49 3.35 9.57
C VAL A 57 -6.71 4.24 9.30
N ARG A 58 -6.48 5.54 9.18
CA ARG A 58 -7.56 6.50 8.91
C ARG A 58 -7.91 6.61 7.44
N VAL A 59 -6.88 6.61 6.59
CA VAL A 59 -7.05 6.77 5.15
C VAL A 59 -6.11 5.83 4.45
N ILE A 60 -6.60 5.17 3.42
CA ILE A 60 -5.79 4.36 2.51
C ILE A 60 -5.90 4.97 1.13
N GLN A 61 -4.77 5.29 0.52
CA GLN A 61 -4.73 5.79 -0.85
C GLN A 61 -4.08 4.75 -1.74
N LEU A 62 -4.66 4.55 -2.90
CA LEU A 62 -4.14 3.65 -3.91
C LEU A 62 -3.98 4.41 -5.22
N ALA A 63 -2.78 4.37 -5.77
CA ALA A 63 -2.51 5.03 -7.04
C ALA A 63 -1.58 4.17 -7.88
N GLU A 64 -1.81 4.14 -9.17
CA GLU A 64 -0.88 3.46 -10.07
C GLU A 64 0.46 4.20 -10.02
N TYR A 65 1.54 3.44 -9.94
CA TYR A 65 2.88 3.98 -9.80
C TYR A 65 3.70 3.65 -11.03
N HIS A 66 4.27 4.67 -11.64
CA HIS A 66 5.14 4.52 -12.80
C HIS A 66 6.56 4.90 -12.39
N ARG A 67 7.46 3.93 -12.47
CA ARG A 67 8.86 4.20 -12.20
C ARG A 67 9.46 4.97 -13.37
N VAL A 68 10.14 6.06 -13.06
CA VAL A 68 10.85 6.82 -14.07
C VAL A 68 12.24 6.20 -14.22
N GLU A 69 12.51 5.63 -15.39
CA GLU A 69 13.85 5.14 -15.69
C GLU A 69 14.73 6.32 -16.06
N LYS A 70 15.84 6.43 -15.36
CA LYS A 70 16.87 7.37 -15.75
C LYS A 70 17.79 6.70 -16.77
N SER A 71 17.76 7.23 -17.94
CA SER A 71 18.69 6.78 -18.98
C SER A 71 20.08 7.36 -18.74
#